data_6a58fe4026787452b289fb1daf5176f2
#
_entry.id   6a58fe4026787452b289fb1daf5176f2
#
_cell.length_a   1.000
_cell.length_b   1.000
_cell.length_c   1.000
_cell.angle_alpha   90.00
_cell.angle_beta   90.00
_cell.angle_gamma   90.00
#
_symmetry.space_group_name_H-M   'P 1'
#
loop_
_entity.id
_entity.type
_entity.pdbx_description
1 polymer ?
#
loop_
_entity_poly.entity_id
_entity_poly.type
_entity_poly.pdbx_seq_one_letter_code
_entity_poly.pdbx_strand_id
1 'polypeptide(L)'
;MEALLRPIYQERASDSNTLGIILIEKIEEVSPITDTFDSILFIITKDSSNPVFTKHYTYSDKKAALHIITEKQIQKWFIVGANPKLVDWMINGRVVFDRNEYVENLKRELQEFPINGRNVRMGIEFAKLSRSYMQAKVFFEQLNYLDAYTHIVNSLHHLARLAIIEKGMHPEVMVWKQVKQLDPSIYKLYDELVSSRETLEKRLELLFLASDFLIHSRTKDGARHIVEVLSSKEY
;
A
#
# COMPACT_ATOMS: atom_id res chain seq x y z
N MET A 1 5.37 27.30 1.79
CA MET A 1 4.03 26.69 1.57
C MET A 1 3.20 26.65 2.84
N GLU A 2 3.75 26.29 3.99
CA GLU A 2 2.99 26.20 5.27
C GLU A 2 2.21 27.47 5.61
N ALA A 3 2.83 28.66 5.50
CA ALA A 3 2.16 29.92 5.80
C ALA A 3 0.88 30.15 4.97
N LEU A 4 0.81 29.59 3.76
CA LEU A 4 -0.36 29.68 2.88
C LEU A 4 -1.44 28.67 3.22
N LEU A 5 -1.03 27.50 3.73
CA LEU A 5 -1.96 26.45 4.14
C LEU A 5 -2.52 26.70 5.55
N ARG A 6 -1.85 27.55 6.35
CA ARG A 6 -2.21 27.83 7.74
C ARG A 6 -3.66 28.30 7.92
N PRO A 7 -4.17 29.27 7.17
CA PRO A 7 -5.57 29.68 7.29
C PRO A 7 -6.54 28.53 7.00
N ILE A 8 -6.20 27.68 6.01
CA ILE A 8 -7.04 26.54 5.60
C ILE A 8 -7.12 25.51 6.74
N TYR A 9 -5.99 25.10 7.30
CA TYR A 9 -6.03 24.10 8.36
C TYR A 9 -6.54 24.66 9.70
N GLN A 10 -6.39 25.96 9.99
CA GLN A 10 -7.00 26.59 11.16
C GLN A 10 -8.52 26.62 11.07
N GLU A 11 -9.08 26.99 9.90
CA GLU A 11 -10.52 26.92 9.64
C GLU A 11 -11.04 25.49 9.84
N ARG A 12 -10.36 24.52 9.27
CA ARG A 12 -10.74 23.10 9.37
C ARG A 12 -10.60 22.55 10.79
N ALA A 13 -9.60 22.95 11.55
CA ALA A 13 -9.42 22.56 12.94
C ALA A 13 -10.56 23.02 13.85
N SER A 14 -11.20 24.16 13.52
CA SER A 14 -12.36 24.67 14.28
C SER A 14 -13.66 23.89 14.03
N ASP A 15 -13.74 23.14 12.93
CA ASP A 15 -14.89 22.29 12.63
C ASP A 15 -14.90 21.07 13.58
N SER A 16 -16.02 20.88 14.29
CA SER A 16 -16.21 19.76 15.22
C SER A 16 -16.16 18.39 14.56
N ASN A 17 -16.36 18.32 13.24
CA ASN A 17 -16.27 17.10 12.44
C ASN A 17 -14.82 16.71 12.11
N THR A 18 -13.84 17.60 12.24
CA THR A 18 -12.43 17.33 12.01
C THR A 18 -11.82 16.59 13.20
N LEU A 19 -11.26 15.40 12.94
CA LEU A 19 -10.56 14.57 13.91
C LEU A 19 -9.08 14.86 13.97
N GLY A 20 -8.45 15.08 12.81
CA GLY A 20 -7.03 15.36 12.74
C GLY A 20 -6.60 15.98 11.42
N ILE A 21 -5.45 16.63 11.45
CA ILE A 21 -4.85 17.24 10.26
C ILE A 21 -3.35 16.95 10.26
N ILE A 22 -2.87 16.43 9.14
CA ILE A 22 -1.47 16.06 8.92
C ILE A 22 -0.96 16.84 7.73
N LEU A 23 0.22 17.45 7.87
CA LEU A 23 0.94 18.12 6.80
C LEU A 23 2.11 17.24 6.36
N ILE A 24 2.14 16.90 5.09
CA ILE A 24 3.22 16.18 4.44
C ILE A 24 3.93 17.17 3.51
N GLU A 25 5.21 17.37 3.73
CA GLU A 25 6.04 18.24 2.93
C GLU A 25 7.00 17.42 2.05
N LYS A 26 7.21 17.91 0.85
CA LYS A 26 8.16 17.32 -0.08
C LYS A 26 9.57 17.42 0.47
N ILE A 27 10.27 16.29 0.58
CA ILE A 27 11.64 16.22 1.13
C ILE A 27 12.67 16.30 -0.01
N GLU A 28 12.38 15.68 -1.16
CA GLU A 28 13.27 15.60 -2.32
C GLU A 28 12.59 16.20 -3.56
N GLU A 29 13.36 16.58 -4.58
CA GLU A 29 12.83 17.17 -5.82
C GLU A 29 11.76 16.30 -6.48
N VAL A 30 11.92 14.98 -6.44
CA VAL A 30 10.92 14.00 -6.88
C VAL A 30 10.58 13.08 -5.72
N SER A 31 9.34 13.15 -5.25
CA SER A 31 8.87 12.32 -4.14
C SER A 31 7.66 11.49 -4.59
N PRO A 32 7.75 10.16 -4.60
CA PRO A 32 6.62 9.30 -4.92
C PRO A 32 5.48 9.40 -3.89
N ILE A 33 5.74 10.03 -2.73
CA ILE A 33 4.77 10.22 -1.64
C ILE A 33 3.89 11.45 -1.92
N THR A 34 4.47 12.53 -2.45
CA THR A 34 3.75 13.78 -2.72
C THR A 34 3.45 14.02 -4.20
N ASP A 35 3.86 13.12 -5.10
CA ASP A 35 3.76 13.27 -6.56
C ASP A 35 4.38 14.60 -7.04
N THR A 36 3.57 15.42 -7.70
CA THR A 36 3.98 16.74 -8.22
C THR A 36 3.72 17.89 -7.24
N PHE A 37 3.25 17.59 -6.02
CA PHE A 37 2.94 18.61 -5.01
C PHE A 37 4.12 18.85 -4.08
N ASP A 38 4.30 20.11 -3.69
CA ASP A 38 5.29 20.52 -2.68
C ASP A 38 4.81 20.22 -1.26
N SER A 39 3.49 20.19 -1.08
CA SER A 39 2.87 19.85 0.20
C SER A 39 1.52 19.18 0.01
N ILE A 40 1.19 18.26 0.91
CA ILE A 40 -0.13 17.66 1.01
C ILE A 40 -0.71 17.98 2.38
N LEU A 41 -1.91 18.52 2.42
CA LEU A 41 -2.69 18.70 3.62
C LEU A 41 -3.74 17.60 3.69
N PHE A 42 -3.56 16.68 4.64
CA PHE A 42 -4.40 15.52 4.82
C PHE A 42 -5.31 15.73 6.04
N ILE A 43 -6.61 15.78 5.82
CA ILE A 43 -7.62 16.07 6.85
C ILE A 43 -8.48 14.84 7.06
N ILE A 44 -8.62 14.42 8.31
CA ILE A 44 -9.44 13.29 8.72
C ILE A 44 -10.72 13.84 9.36
N THR A 45 -11.87 13.38 8.89
CA THR A 45 -13.19 13.76 9.40
C THR A 45 -13.96 12.54 9.91
N LYS A 46 -14.89 12.78 10.85
CA LYS A 46 -15.78 11.73 11.36
C LYS A 46 -16.67 11.19 10.27
N ASP A 47 -17.35 12.07 9.56
CA ASP A 47 -18.33 11.73 8.54
C ASP A 47 -18.36 12.76 7.40
N SER A 48 -18.85 12.34 6.22
CA SER A 48 -19.10 13.20 5.06
C SER A 48 -19.96 12.47 4.04
N SER A 49 -20.81 13.22 3.32
CA SER A 49 -21.53 12.70 2.16
C SER A 49 -20.59 12.20 1.06
N ASN A 50 -19.40 12.81 0.96
CA ASN A 50 -18.31 12.37 0.08
C ASN A 50 -17.17 11.84 0.94
N PRO A 51 -16.97 10.50 1.00
CA PRO A 51 -15.94 9.90 1.86
C PRO A 51 -14.51 10.29 1.48
N VAL A 52 -14.30 10.77 0.25
CA VAL A 52 -13.02 11.29 -0.25
C VAL A 52 -13.27 12.58 -1.02
N PHE A 53 -12.61 13.66 -0.61
CA PHE A 53 -12.62 14.93 -1.31
C PHE A 53 -11.19 15.41 -1.54
N THR A 54 -10.90 15.88 -2.76
CA THR A 54 -9.56 16.39 -3.12
C THR A 54 -9.69 17.76 -3.76
N LYS A 55 -8.82 18.70 -3.35
CA LYS A 55 -8.69 20.01 -3.94
C LYS A 55 -7.23 20.37 -4.12
N HIS A 56 -6.88 20.99 -5.25
CA HIS A 56 -5.54 21.43 -5.55
C HIS A 56 -5.43 22.94 -5.45
N TYR A 57 -4.29 23.41 -4.95
CA TYR A 57 -3.94 24.82 -4.82
C TYR A 57 -2.63 25.09 -5.55
N THR A 58 -2.56 26.22 -6.22
CA THR A 58 -1.33 26.72 -6.82
C THR A 58 -1.12 28.15 -6.33
N TYR A 59 0.10 28.43 -5.90
CA TYR A 59 0.51 29.76 -5.50
C TYR A 59 1.94 30.04 -6.01
N SER A 60 2.05 30.98 -6.92
CA SER A 60 3.29 31.18 -7.70
C SER A 60 3.71 29.90 -8.38
N ASP A 61 4.88 29.39 -8.09
CA ASP A 61 5.47 28.15 -8.58
C ASP A 61 5.19 26.91 -7.72
N LYS A 62 4.54 27.09 -6.56
CA LYS A 62 4.29 26.03 -5.57
C LYS A 62 2.89 25.45 -5.68
N LYS A 63 2.80 24.12 -5.51
CA LYS A 63 1.56 23.33 -5.61
C LYS A 63 1.28 22.60 -4.30
N ALA A 64 0.02 22.61 -3.87
CA ALA A 64 -0.42 21.83 -2.73
C ALA A 64 -1.69 21.04 -3.06
N ALA A 65 -1.81 19.83 -2.50
CA ALA A 65 -3.04 19.06 -2.51
C ALA A 65 -3.67 19.05 -1.11
N LEU A 66 -4.98 19.23 -1.07
CA LEU A 66 -5.81 19.01 0.10
C LEU A 66 -6.60 17.74 -0.10
N HIS A 67 -6.47 16.78 0.81
CA HIS A 67 -7.29 15.58 0.85
C HIS A 67 -8.11 15.57 2.14
N ILE A 68 -9.43 15.46 2.02
CA ILE A 68 -10.34 15.27 3.16
C ILE A 68 -10.90 13.86 3.04
N ILE A 69 -10.72 13.05 4.08
CA ILE A 69 -11.07 11.64 4.06
C ILE A 69 -11.75 11.29 5.38
N THR A 70 -12.84 10.52 5.29
CA THR A 70 -13.54 10.06 6.49
C THR A 70 -12.76 8.95 7.19
N GLU A 71 -12.86 8.89 8.52
CA GLU A 71 -12.32 7.82 9.36
C GLU A 71 -12.67 6.42 8.81
N LYS A 72 -13.94 6.19 8.49
CA LYS A 72 -14.42 4.94 7.92
C LYS A 72 -13.70 4.56 6.62
N GLN A 73 -13.42 5.55 5.76
CA GLN A 73 -12.72 5.31 4.50
C GLN A 73 -11.23 5.01 4.73
N ILE A 74 -10.60 5.65 5.70
CA ILE A 74 -9.22 5.37 6.10
C ILE A 74 -9.08 3.92 6.58
N GLN A 75 -9.95 3.49 7.50
CA GLN A 75 -9.98 2.12 8.00
C GLN A 75 -10.15 1.10 6.86
N LYS A 76 -11.08 1.36 5.93
CA LYS A 76 -11.26 0.52 4.74
C LYS A 76 -9.99 0.44 3.90
N TRP A 77 -9.31 1.54 3.67
CA TRP A 77 -8.07 1.56 2.89
C TRP A 77 -6.92 0.83 3.59
N PHE A 78 -6.84 0.91 4.92
CA PHE A 78 -5.85 0.14 5.67
C PHE A 78 -6.08 -1.36 5.57
N ILE A 79 -7.31 -1.82 5.71
CA ILE A 79 -7.66 -3.24 5.59
C ILE A 79 -7.36 -3.77 4.17
N VAL A 80 -7.80 -3.06 3.14
CA VAL A 80 -7.65 -3.51 1.75
C VAL A 80 -6.23 -3.26 1.20
N GLY A 81 -5.47 -2.34 1.82
CA GLY A 81 -4.15 -1.92 1.32
C GLY A 81 -4.24 -1.15 0.00
N ALA A 82 -5.35 -0.43 -0.22
CA ALA A 82 -5.64 0.22 -1.51
C ALA A 82 -4.79 1.47 -1.76
N ASN A 83 -4.29 2.12 -0.71
CA ASN A 83 -3.51 3.33 -0.84
C ASN A 83 -2.19 3.24 -0.04
N PRO A 84 -1.08 2.84 -0.66
CA PRO A 84 0.21 2.72 0.04
C PRO A 84 0.73 4.08 0.53
N LYS A 85 0.42 5.20 -0.16
CA LYS A 85 0.83 6.55 0.27
C LYS A 85 0.21 6.95 1.60
N LEU A 86 -0.98 6.43 1.92
CA LEU A 86 -1.67 6.75 3.17
C LEU A 86 -0.85 6.34 4.40
N VAL A 87 -0.20 5.17 4.35
CA VAL A 87 0.68 4.70 5.42
C VAL A 87 1.86 5.64 5.59
N ASP A 88 2.50 6.03 4.48
CA ASP A 88 3.62 6.97 4.49
C ASP A 88 3.17 8.35 5.04
N TRP A 89 2.01 8.86 4.62
CA TRP A 89 1.46 10.13 5.11
C TRP A 89 1.17 10.09 6.61
N MET A 90 0.60 8.98 7.10
CA MET A 90 0.32 8.81 8.53
C MET A 90 1.59 8.73 9.36
N ILE A 91 2.59 7.93 8.94
CA ILE A 91 3.81 7.71 9.72
C ILE A 91 4.71 8.95 9.69
N ASN A 92 4.99 9.48 8.49
CA ASN A 92 6.01 10.49 8.27
C ASN A 92 5.46 11.94 8.28
N GLY A 93 4.14 12.10 8.15
CA GLY A 93 3.52 13.42 8.15
C GLY A 93 3.52 14.08 9.52
N ARG A 94 3.72 15.42 9.54
CA ARG A 94 3.68 16.24 10.74
C ARG A 94 2.22 16.51 11.14
N VAL A 95 1.86 16.14 12.35
CA VAL A 95 0.53 16.42 12.92
C VAL A 95 0.45 17.93 13.22
N VAL A 96 -0.51 18.63 12.61
CA VAL A 96 -0.75 20.07 12.83
C VAL A 96 -2.01 20.32 13.66
N PHE A 97 -2.91 19.33 13.73
CA PHE A 97 -4.07 19.34 14.61
C PHE A 97 -4.45 17.89 14.96
N ASP A 98 -4.76 17.65 16.21
CA ASP A 98 -5.18 16.33 16.70
C ASP A 98 -6.29 16.50 17.75
N ARG A 99 -7.48 15.99 17.47
CA ARG A 99 -8.62 16.05 18.38
C ARG A 99 -8.65 14.79 19.22
N ASN A 100 -8.50 14.95 20.54
CA ASN A 100 -8.53 13.85 21.51
C ASN A 100 -7.53 12.72 21.17
N GLU A 101 -6.33 13.08 20.71
CA GLU A 101 -5.25 12.12 20.37
C GLU A 101 -5.66 11.10 19.30
N TYR A 102 -6.62 11.43 18.45
CA TYR A 102 -7.12 10.53 17.41
C TYR A 102 -6.03 10.10 16.44
N VAL A 103 -5.24 11.07 15.94
CA VAL A 103 -4.14 10.80 14.98
C VAL A 103 -3.03 9.99 15.64
N GLU A 104 -2.65 10.35 16.86
CA GLU A 104 -1.62 9.61 17.62
C GLU A 104 -2.04 8.16 17.88
N ASN A 105 -3.30 7.92 18.27
CA ASN A 105 -3.84 6.58 18.45
C ASN A 105 -3.85 5.79 17.14
N LEU A 106 -4.25 6.42 16.04
CA LEU A 106 -4.26 5.80 14.72
C LEU A 106 -2.84 5.46 14.25
N LYS A 107 -1.84 6.34 14.49
CA LYS A 107 -0.43 6.05 14.21
C LYS A 107 0.07 4.85 15.00
N ARG A 108 -0.28 4.77 16.29
CA ARG A 108 0.09 3.65 17.15
C ARG A 108 -0.52 2.32 16.64
N GLU A 109 -1.79 2.32 16.31
CA GLU A 109 -2.48 1.16 15.72
C GLU A 109 -1.80 0.69 14.42
N LEU A 110 -1.39 1.63 13.57
CA LEU A 110 -0.63 1.31 12.36
C LEU A 110 0.74 0.69 12.68
N GLN A 111 1.46 1.24 13.65
CA GLN A 111 2.79 0.72 14.03
C GLN A 111 2.71 -0.67 14.64
N GLU A 112 1.71 -0.92 15.47
CA GLU A 112 1.48 -2.23 16.11
C GLU A 112 1.04 -3.29 15.11
N PHE A 113 0.35 -2.90 14.05
CA PHE A 113 -0.20 -3.75 13.00
C PHE A 113 -0.78 -5.06 13.56
N PRO A 114 -1.94 -5.01 14.25
CA PRO A 114 -2.52 -6.13 14.97
C PRO A 114 -2.70 -7.37 14.10
N ILE A 115 -2.50 -8.55 14.67
CA ILE A 115 -2.46 -9.83 13.95
C ILE A 115 -3.73 -10.11 13.13
N ASN A 116 -4.90 -9.70 13.63
CA ASN A 116 -6.17 -9.89 12.91
C ASN A 116 -6.22 -9.08 11.63
N GLY A 117 -5.89 -7.79 11.68
CA GLY A 117 -5.80 -6.94 10.48
C GLY A 117 -4.73 -7.43 9.50
N ARG A 118 -3.61 -7.93 10.03
CA ARG A 118 -2.53 -8.51 9.24
C ARG A 118 -2.97 -9.78 8.50
N ASN A 119 -3.67 -10.71 9.15
CA ASN A 119 -4.19 -11.92 8.53
C ASN A 119 -5.16 -11.62 7.38
N VAL A 120 -6.05 -10.63 7.55
CA VAL A 120 -6.93 -10.17 6.46
C VAL A 120 -6.12 -9.67 5.26
N ARG A 121 -5.12 -8.82 5.50
CA ARG A 121 -4.27 -8.29 4.43
C ARG A 121 -3.43 -9.35 3.76
N MET A 122 -2.88 -10.31 4.52
CA MET A 122 -2.18 -11.48 3.98
C MET A 122 -3.09 -12.26 3.04
N GLY A 123 -4.33 -12.53 3.44
CA GLY A 123 -5.32 -13.21 2.60
C GLY A 123 -5.61 -12.46 1.29
N ILE A 124 -5.79 -11.14 1.36
CA ILE A 124 -6.02 -10.31 0.18
C ILE A 124 -4.81 -10.32 -0.78
N GLU A 125 -3.59 -10.12 -0.27
CA GLU A 125 -2.39 -10.11 -1.10
C GLU A 125 -2.10 -11.51 -1.67
N PHE A 126 -2.33 -12.58 -0.90
CA PHE A 126 -2.18 -13.96 -1.36
C PHE A 126 -3.19 -14.31 -2.46
N ALA A 127 -4.44 -13.87 -2.35
CA ALA A 127 -5.44 -14.08 -3.40
C ALA A 127 -5.05 -13.36 -4.71
N LYS A 128 -4.55 -12.13 -4.62
CA LYS A 128 -4.05 -11.36 -5.78
C LYS A 128 -2.81 -12.01 -6.40
N LEU A 129 -1.87 -12.45 -5.56
CA LEU A 129 -0.68 -13.21 -5.94
C LEU A 129 -1.07 -14.45 -6.75
N SER A 130 -1.90 -15.31 -6.16
CA SER A 130 -2.32 -16.57 -6.77
C SER A 130 -3.04 -16.35 -8.10
N ARG A 131 -3.97 -15.37 -8.15
CA ARG A 131 -4.68 -15.02 -9.39
C ARG A 131 -3.71 -14.59 -10.50
N SER A 132 -2.81 -13.66 -10.20
CA SER A 132 -1.85 -13.16 -11.20
C SER A 132 -0.89 -14.26 -11.65
N TYR A 133 -0.45 -15.12 -10.72
CA TYR A 133 0.41 -16.25 -11.01
C TYR A 133 -0.25 -17.28 -11.95
N MET A 134 -1.49 -17.67 -11.66
CA MET A 134 -2.26 -18.60 -12.51
C MET A 134 -2.49 -18.03 -13.92
N GLN A 135 -2.82 -16.74 -14.02
CA GLN A 135 -2.97 -16.07 -15.33
C GLN A 135 -1.65 -16.06 -16.11
N ALA A 136 -0.52 -15.79 -15.43
CA ALA A 136 0.80 -15.83 -16.06
C ALA A 136 1.11 -17.22 -16.64
N LYS A 137 0.80 -18.31 -15.90
CA LYS A 137 0.99 -19.69 -16.39
C LYS A 137 0.15 -19.99 -17.65
N VAL A 138 -1.13 -19.61 -17.63
CA VAL A 138 -2.02 -19.81 -18.78
C VAL A 138 -1.47 -19.11 -20.03
N PHE A 139 -1.04 -17.85 -19.92
CA PHE A 139 -0.46 -17.13 -21.06
C PHE A 139 0.87 -17.73 -21.51
N PHE A 140 1.69 -18.20 -20.59
CA PHE A 140 2.95 -18.87 -20.91
C PHE A 140 2.73 -20.16 -21.72
N GLU A 141 1.79 -21.00 -21.30
CA GLU A 141 1.39 -22.24 -22.01
C GLU A 141 0.82 -21.96 -23.41
N GLN A 142 0.20 -20.79 -23.59
CA GLN A 142 -0.31 -20.32 -24.89
C GLN A 142 0.75 -19.60 -25.73
N LEU A 143 2.02 -19.57 -25.29
CA LEU A 143 3.16 -18.88 -25.95
C LEU A 143 2.99 -17.34 -26.03
N ASN A 144 2.08 -16.76 -25.24
CA ASN A 144 1.87 -15.33 -25.11
C ASN A 144 2.80 -14.75 -24.05
N TYR A 145 4.09 -14.72 -24.32
CA TYR A 145 5.15 -14.42 -23.35
C TYR A 145 5.09 -12.99 -22.79
N LEU A 146 4.64 -12.00 -23.57
CA LEU A 146 4.50 -10.61 -23.07
C LEU A 146 3.36 -10.46 -22.06
N ASP A 147 2.24 -11.13 -22.29
CA ASP A 147 1.12 -11.16 -21.34
C ASP A 147 1.51 -11.95 -20.09
N ALA A 148 2.18 -13.10 -20.27
CA ALA A 148 2.75 -13.88 -19.16
C ALA A 148 3.71 -13.01 -18.31
N TYR A 149 4.58 -12.23 -18.95
CA TYR A 149 5.50 -11.31 -18.27
C TYR A 149 4.75 -10.27 -17.43
N THR A 150 3.72 -9.64 -17.99
CA THR A 150 2.92 -8.64 -17.28
C THR A 150 2.28 -9.24 -16.02
N HIS A 151 1.69 -10.42 -16.14
CA HIS A 151 1.04 -11.07 -15.01
C HIS A 151 2.02 -11.60 -13.98
N ILE A 152 3.20 -12.11 -14.37
CA ILE A 152 4.20 -12.57 -13.40
C ILE A 152 4.84 -11.40 -12.65
N VAL A 153 5.07 -10.26 -13.27
CA VAL A 153 5.53 -9.03 -12.60
C VAL A 153 4.52 -8.61 -11.53
N ASN A 154 3.23 -8.61 -11.84
CA ASN A 154 2.17 -8.32 -10.87
C ASN A 154 2.18 -9.34 -9.71
N SER A 155 2.35 -10.63 -10.03
CA SER A 155 2.45 -11.70 -9.03
C SER A 155 3.63 -11.48 -8.09
N LEU A 156 4.82 -11.19 -8.62
CA LEU A 156 6.01 -10.89 -7.81
C LEU A 156 5.82 -9.65 -6.93
N HIS A 157 5.11 -8.64 -7.43
CA HIS A 157 4.79 -7.46 -6.63
C HIS A 157 3.90 -7.81 -5.43
N HIS A 158 2.90 -8.68 -5.62
CA HIS A 158 2.05 -9.17 -4.52
C HIS A 158 2.83 -10.09 -3.57
N LEU A 159 3.76 -10.91 -4.06
CA LEU A 159 4.65 -11.72 -3.25
C LEU A 159 5.56 -10.84 -2.36
N ALA A 160 6.14 -9.78 -2.92
CA ALA A 160 6.93 -8.81 -2.17
C ALA A 160 6.12 -8.14 -1.05
N ARG A 161 4.90 -7.69 -1.35
CA ARG A 161 3.98 -7.10 -0.37
C ARG A 161 3.60 -8.10 0.72
N LEU A 162 3.30 -9.34 0.35
CA LEU A 162 2.98 -10.42 1.29
C LEU A 162 4.15 -10.66 2.26
N ALA A 163 5.37 -10.77 1.76
CA ALA A 163 6.56 -10.97 2.59
C ALA A 163 6.80 -9.82 3.59
N ILE A 164 6.50 -8.58 3.22
CA ILE A 164 6.58 -7.42 4.12
C ILE A 164 5.52 -7.56 5.23
N ILE A 165 4.29 -7.92 4.88
CA ILE A 165 3.19 -8.10 5.85
C ILE A 165 3.48 -9.26 6.80
N GLU A 166 4.06 -10.37 6.33
CA GLU A 166 4.51 -11.50 7.16
C GLU A 166 5.48 -11.06 8.26
N LYS A 167 6.32 -10.06 7.99
CA LYS A 167 7.24 -9.45 8.97
C LYS A 167 6.57 -8.45 9.91
N GLY A 168 5.26 -8.27 9.83
CA GLY A 168 4.52 -7.32 10.66
C GLY A 168 4.67 -5.86 10.23
N MET A 169 5.05 -5.62 8.99
CA MET A 169 5.26 -4.27 8.45
C MET A 169 4.22 -3.94 7.38
N HIS A 170 3.96 -2.66 7.18
CA HIS A 170 3.14 -2.20 6.06
C HIS A 170 3.98 -2.06 4.79
N PRO A 171 3.47 -2.53 3.62
CA PRO A 171 4.10 -2.24 2.34
C PRO A 171 4.09 -0.74 2.05
N GLU A 172 5.26 -0.17 1.82
CA GLU A 172 5.48 1.22 1.43
C GLU A 172 5.26 1.43 -0.08
N VAL A 173 5.32 2.70 -0.52
CA VAL A 173 5.28 3.03 -1.95
C VAL A 173 6.45 2.38 -2.70
N MET A 174 7.65 2.38 -2.11
CA MET A 174 8.86 1.76 -2.67
C MET A 174 9.04 0.31 -2.21
N VAL A 175 8.09 -0.55 -2.55
CA VAL A 175 8.05 -1.97 -2.14
C VAL A 175 9.36 -2.70 -2.40
N TRP A 176 9.99 -2.52 -3.57
CA TRP A 176 11.23 -3.23 -3.92
C TRP A 176 12.44 -2.80 -3.09
N LYS A 177 12.50 -1.53 -2.70
CA LYS A 177 13.52 -1.05 -1.75
C LYS A 177 13.35 -1.68 -0.39
N GLN A 178 12.11 -1.77 0.08
CA GLN A 178 11.75 -2.35 1.37
C GLN A 178 12.00 -3.88 1.38
N VAL A 179 11.54 -4.63 0.36
CA VAL A 179 11.73 -6.08 0.30
C VAL A 179 13.19 -6.48 0.11
N LYS A 180 14.00 -5.66 -0.58
CA LYS A 180 15.45 -5.91 -0.70
C LYS A 180 16.14 -6.03 0.66
N GLN A 181 15.66 -5.29 1.65
CA GLN A 181 16.21 -5.32 3.01
C GLN A 181 15.62 -6.47 3.85
N LEU A 182 14.35 -6.81 3.65
CA LEU A 182 13.61 -7.76 4.49
C LEU A 182 13.68 -9.20 3.98
N ASP A 183 13.64 -9.40 2.68
CA ASP A 183 13.71 -10.71 2.01
C ASP A 183 14.44 -10.58 0.66
N PRO A 184 15.78 -10.61 0.68
CA PRO A 184 16.59 -10.47 -0.53
C PRO A 184 16.33 -11.57 -1.57
N SER A 185 15.77 -12.72 -1.18
CA SER A 185 15.49 -13.83 -2.11
C SER A 185 14.37 -13.45 -3.08
N ILE A 186 13.32 -12.81 -2.59
CA ILE A 186 12.22 -12.30 -3.43
C ILE A 186 12.71 -11.16 -4.33
N TYR A 187 13.55 -10.26 -3.79
CA TYR A 187 14.12 -9.20 -4.60
C TYR A 187 14.92 -9.76 -5.79
N LYS A 188 15.72 -10.80 -5.55
CA LYS A 188 16.51 -11.46 -6.61
C LYS A 188 15.66 -12.04 -7.72
N LEU A 189 14.49 -12.61 -7.42
CA LEU A 189 13.60 -13.12 -8.47
C LEU A 189 13.20 -12.04 -9.47
N TYR A 190 12.87 -10.85 -8.96
CA TYR A 190 12.53 -9.73 -9.83
C TYR A 190 13.74 -9.17 -10.56
N ASP A 191 14.88 -9.06 -9.89
CA ASP A 191 16.13 -8.59 -10.47
C ASP A 191 16.58 -9.49 -11.62
N GLU A 192 16.55 -10.81 -11.44
CA GLU A 192 16.86 -11.79 -12.50
C GLU A 192 15.89 -11.70 -13.68
N LEU A 193 14.59 -11.52 -13.42
CA LEU A 193 13.61 -11.34 -14.48
C LEU A 193 13.94 -10.13 -15.38
N VAL A 194 14.42 -9.04 -14.78
CA VAL A 194 14.66 -7.75 -15.47
C VAL A 194 16.05 -7.71 -16.09
N SER A 195 17.09 -8.18 -15.36
CA SER A 195 18.50 -7.96 -15.73
C SER A 195 19.15 -9.12 -16.47
N SER A 196 18.54 -10.32 -16.47
CA SER A 196 19.08 -11.48 -17.17
C SER A 196 19.17 -11.28 -18.68
N ARG A 197 20.21 -11.87 -19.30
CA ARG A 197 20.44 -11.84 -20.76
C ARG A 197 19.75 -12.99 -21.50
N GLU A 198 19.10 -13.90 -20.80
CA GLU A 198 18.35 -14.99 -21.37
C GLU A 198 17.13 -14.49 -22.16
N THR A 199 16.59 -15.33 -23.03
CA THR A 199 15.33 -15.05 -23.73
C THR A 199 14.20 -14.85 -22.72
N LEU A 200 13.17 -14.10 -23.11
CA LEU A 200 12.00 -13.88 -22.23
C LEU A 200 11.35 -15.19 -21.80
N GLU A 201 11.19 -16.13 -22.73
CA GLU A 201 10.68 -17.48 -22.47
C GLU A 201 11.48 -18.17 -21.37
N LYS A 202 12.81 -18.22 -21.49
CA LYS A 202 13.69 -18.87 -20.52
C LYS A 202 13.63 -18.22 -19.14
N ARG A 203 13.60 -16.89 -19.10
CA ARG A 203 13.44 -16.14 -17.85
C ARG A 203 12.13 -16.46 -17.15
N LEU A 204 11.03 -16.53 -17.90
CA LEU A 204 9.71 -16.88 -17.37
C LEU A 204 9.68 -18.32 -16.85
N GLU A 205 10.23 -19.28 -17.60
CA GLU A 205 10.32 -20.70 -17.19
C GLU A 205 11.04 -20.83 -15.83
N LEU A 206 12.23 -20.24 -15.71
CA LEU A 206 13.02 -20.29 -14.47
C LEU A 206 12.29 -19.61 -13.30
N LEU A 207 11.61 -18.51 -13.59
CA LEU A 207 10.85 -17.79 -12.57
C LEU A 207 9.64 -18.57 -12.07
N PHE A 208 8.92 -19.26 -12.95
CA PHE A 208 7.82 -20.15 -12.54
C PHE A 208 8.30 -21.24 -11.59
N LEU A 209 9.42 -21.88 -11.92
CA LEU A 209 10.00 -22.92 -11.05
C LEU A 209 10.37 -22.37 -9.66
N ALA A 210 11.00 -21.22 -9.59
CA ALA A 210 11.37 -20.60 -8.33
C ALA A 210 10.16 -20.08 -7.53
N SER A 211 9.15 -19.53 -8.21
CA SER A 211 7.96 -18.94 -7.57
C SER A 211 7.00 -20.02 -7.05
N ASP A 212 6.89 -21.18 -7.68
CA ASP A 212 6.03 -22.28 -7.24
C ASP A 212 6.32 -22.66 -5.78
N PHE A 213 7.59 -22.84 -5.42
CA PHE A 213 8.00 -23.15 -4.06
C PHE A 213 7.61 -22.06 -3.06
N LEU A 214 7.88 -20.79 -3.39
CA LEU A 214 7.61 -19.66 -2.50
C LEU A 214 6.11 -19.43 -2.30
N ILE A 215 5.29 -19.64 -3.32
CA ILE A 215 3.84 -19.52 -3.23
C ILE A 215 3.25 -20.67 -2.41
N HIS A 216 3.69 -21.90 -2.70
CA HIS A 216 3.21 -23.08 -1.99
C HIS A 216 3.51 -23.01 -0.49
N SER A 217 4.71 -22.60 -0.11
CA SER A 217 5.11 -22.47 1.30
C SER A 217 4.26 -21.44 2.07
N ARG A 218 3.67 -20.45 1.39
CA ARG A 218 2.83 -19.39 1.97
C ARG A 218 1.33 -19.67 1.93
N THR A 219 0.91 -20.77 1.31
CA THR A 219 -0.52 -21.12 1.13
C THR A 219 -1.26 -21.21 2.46
N LYS A 220 -0.68 -21.87 3.46
CA LYS A 220 -1.31 -22.06 4.78
C LYS A 220 -1.58 -20.71 5.48
N ASP A 221 -0.58 -19.85 5.52
CA ASP A 221 -0.69 -18.55 6.20
C ASP A 221 -1.51 -17.55 5.38
N GLY A 222 -1.36 -17.54 4.07
CA GLY A 222 -2.14 -16.71 3.16
C GLY A 222 -3.64 -17.06 3.13
N ALA A 223 -3.99 -18.34 3.29
CA ALA A 223 -5.38 -18.77 3.33
C ALA A 223 -6.01 -18.74 4.74
N ARG A 224 -5.22 -18.54 5.80
CA ARG A 224 -5.64 -18.63 7.21
C ARG A 224 -6.94 -17.89 7.49
N HIS A 225 -7.00 -16.61 7.16
CA HIS A 225 -8.18 -15.78 7.43
C HIS A 225 -9.44 -16.31 6.73
N ILE A 226 -9.33 -16.78 5.50
CA ILE A 226 -10.47 -17.34 4.74
C ILE A 226 -10.96 -18.61 5.42
N VAL A 227 -10.04 -19.49 5.83
CA VAL A 227 -10.37 -20.72 6.54
C VAL A 227 -11.05 -20.43 7.88
N GLU A 228 -10.55 -19.46 8.66
CA GLU A 228 -11.14 -19.02 9.92
C GLU A 228 -12.58 -18.52 9.73
N VAL A 229 -12.82 -17.66 8.72
CA VAL A 229 -14.16 -17.13 8.40
C VAL A 229 -15.11 -18.24 7.97
N LEU A 230 -14.67 -19.19 7.14
CA LEU A 230 -15.49 -20.31 6.71
C LEU A 230 -15.82 -21.26 7.86
N SER A 231 -14.85 -21.52 8.74
CA SER A 231 -15.04 -22.39 9.92
C SER A 231 -15.92 -21.78 11.00
N SER A 232 -16.03 -20.45 11.06
CA SER A 232 -16.85 -19.74 12.04
C SER A 232 -18.32 -19.59 11.62
N LYS A 233 -18.67 -19.88 10.38
CA LYS A 233 -20.06 -19.92 9.90
C LYS A 233 -20.59 -21.33 10.04
N GLU A 234 -21.45 -21.53 11.03
CA GLU A 234 -22.39 -22.67 11.03
C GLU A 234 -23.35 -22.49 9.84
N TYR A 235 -23.34 -23.45 8.92
CA TYR A 235 -24.29 -23.50 7.80
C TYR A 235 -25.60 -24.14 8.29
#